data_b302309502029eadfe30b0a6e0ead303
#
_entry.id   b302309502029eadfe30b0a6e0ead303
#
_cell.length_a   1.000
_cell.length_b   1.000
_cell.length_c   1.000
_cell.angle_alpha   90.00
_cell.angle_beta   90.00
_cell.angle_gamma   90.00
#
_symmetry.space_group_name_H-M   'P 1'
#
loop_
_entity.id
_entity.type
_entity.pdbx_description
1 polymer ?
#
loop_
_entity_poly.entity_id
_entity_poly.type
_entity_poly.pdbx_seq_one_letter_code
_entity_poly.pdbx_strand_id
1 'polypeptide(L)'
;PDPAAVSPQATVDPPDPLANVDPRKIPAVDIKVQRLMQGDELIGTWALKLRPTAKGLAMNGLDLGLKGMQLQGAGGWEGAPGASGSWFKGRIEGKNLADVLKAWKFAPTVTSESFHLDADGRWPGSPAWIGLKRYSGSLDATLRTGQFVEIEGGAQALRVFGLRMLAVKVSGSASAIARL
;
A
#
# COMPACT_ATOMS: atom_id res chain seq x y z
N PRO A 1 -31.81 33.12 2.78
CA PRO A 1 -31.65 31.75 3.26
C PRO A 1 -30.30 31.22 2.80
N ASP A 2 -29.42 31.11 3.77
CA ASP A 2 -28.06 30.57 3.56
C ASP A 2 -28.13 29.10 3.15
N PRO A 3 -27.39 28.66 2.11
CA PRO A 3 -27.23 27.25 1.86
C PRO A 3 -26.28 26.68 2.95
N ALA A 4 -26.83 25.79 3.77
CA ALA A 4 -26.15 25.10 4.84
C ALA A 4 -24.81 24.54 4.38
N ALA A 5 -23.72 24.98 5.00
CA ALA A 5 -22.40 24.41 4.88
C ALA A 5 -22.46 22.93 5.30
N VAL A 6 -22.35 22.03 4.34
CA VAL A 6 -22.19 20.61 4.59
C VAL A 6 -20.82 20.43 5.23
N SER A 7 -20.78 20.31 6.53
CA SER A 7 -19.56 19.93 7.27
C SER A 7 -19.07 18.58 6.72
N PRO A 8 -17.79 18.44 6.39
CA PRO A 8 -17.25 17.14 6.00
C PRO A 8 -17.43 16.20 7.19
N GLN A 9 -18.29 15.20 7.02
CA GLN A 9 -18.42 14.12 7.99
C GLN A 9 -17.03 13.52 8.20
N ALA A 10 -16.52 13.61 9.41
CA ALA A 10 -15.30 12.92 9.81
C ALA A 10 -15.56 11.43 9.60
N THR A 11 -14.97 10.86 8.56
CA THR A 11 -15.01 9.42 8.32
C THR A 11 -14.28 8.76 9.50
N VAL A 12 -15.03 8.14 10.38
CA VAL A 12 -14.49 7.34 11.49
C VAL A 12 -13.64 6.24 10.86
N ASP A 13 -12.38 6.20 11.25
CA ASP A 13 -11.44 5.18 10.77
C ASP A 13 -11.98 3.79 11.17
N PRO A 14 -12.10 2.83 10.23
CA PRO A 14 -12.61 1.50 10.57
C PRO A 14 -11.72 0.84 11.62
N PRO A 15 -12.30 0.09 12.55
CA PRO A 15 -11.53 -0.64 13.55
C PRO A 15 -10.63 -1.68 12.91
N ASP A 16 -9.53 -2.04 13.59
CA ASP A 16 -8.64 -3.12 13.14
C ASP A 16 -9.40 -4.46 13.10
N PRO A 17 -9.56 -5.08 11.93
CA PRO A 17 -10.34 -6.32 11.77
C PRO A 17 -9.72 -7.51 12.52
N LEU A 18 -8.44 -7.46 12.85
CA LEU A 18 -7.71 -8.52 13.54
C LEU A 18 -7.21 -8.10 14.94
N ALA A 19 -7.75 -7.03 15.52
CA ALA A 19 -7.31 -6.49 16.81
C ALA A 19 -7.27 -7.55 17.94
N ASN A 20 -8.17 -8.52 17.91
CA ASN A 20 -8.29 -9.58 18.93
C ASN A 20 -7.46 -10.83 18.61
N VAL A 21 -6.76 -10.87 17.48
CA VAL A 21 -5.94 -12.01 17.08
C VAL A 21 -4.55 -11.87 17.69
N ASP A 22 -4.06 -12.92 18.34
CA ASP A 22 -2.70 -12.98 18.85
C ASP A 22 -1.76 -13.53 17.76
N PRO A 23 -0.87 -12.71 17.19
CA PRO A 23 0.03 -13.14 16.13
C PRO A 23 1.00 -14.25 16.57
N ARG A 24 1.27 -14.38 17.88
CA ARG A 24 2.16 -15.40 18.43
C ARG A 24 1.53 -16.80 18.41
N LYS A 25 0.21 -16.89 18.26
CA LYS A 25 -0.55 -18.14 18.22
C LYS A 25 -0.81 -18.65 16.80
N ILE A 26 -0.44 -17.86 15.79
CA ILE A 26 -0.60 -18.28 14.40
C ILE A 26 0.49 -19.31 14.07
N PRO A 27 0.12 -20.50 13.57
CA PRO A 27 1.10 -21.52 13.23
C PRO A 27 1.96 -21.14 12.03
N ALA A 28 3.05 -21.88 11.81
CA ALA A 28 3.81 -21.78 10.57
C ALA A 28 2.95 -22.26 9.40
N VAL A 29 2.82 -21.43 8.36
CA VAL A 29 2.02 -21.72 7.18
C VAL A 29 2.76 -21.27 5.93
N ASP A 30 2.76 -22.11 4.91
CA ASP A 30 3.17 -21.74 3.55
C ASP A 30 1.92 -21.62 2.68
N ILE A 31 1.68 -20.42 2.18
CA ILE A 31 0.54 -20.11 1.32
C ILE A 31 1.06 -19.94 -0.10
N LYS A 32 0.44 -20.63 -1.06
CA LYS A 32 0.67 -20.43 -2.48
C LYS A 32 -0.65 -20.50 -3.21
N VAL A 33 -1.09 -19.35 -3.74
CA VAL A 33 -2.30 -19.22 -4.55
C VAL A 33 -1.87 -18.94 -5.99
N GLN A 34 -2.12 -19.89 -6.88
CA GLN A 34 -1.75 -19.76 -8.29
C GLN A 34 -2.75 -18.91 -9.09
N ARG A 35 -3.99 -18.82 -8.62
CA ARG A 35 -5.05 -18.06 -9.26
C ARG A 35 -5.96 -17.48 -8.18
N LEU A 36 -5.85 -16.19 -7.94
CA LEU A 36 -6.77 -15.45 -7.08
C LEU A 36 -7.88 -14.88 -7.95
N MET A 37 -9.10 -15.28 -7.69
CA MET A 37 -10.28 -14.87 -8.46
C MET A 37 -11.19 -13.98 -7.60
N GLN A 38 -11.81 -13.00 -8.24
CA GLN A 38 -12.91 -12.22 -7.66
C GLN A 38 -14.10 -12.31 -8.64
N GLY A 39 -15.06 -13.17 -8.34
CA GLY A 39 -16.02 -13.61 -9.35
C GLY A 39 -15.29 -14.32 -10.51
N ASP A 40 -15.52 -13.86 -11.73
CA ASP A 40 -14.88 -14.40 -12.94
C ASP A 40 -13.56 -13.67 -13.30
N GLU A 41 -13.20 -12.63 -12.58
CA GLU A 41 -11.97 -11.85 -12.82
C GLU A 41 -10.76 -12.50 -12.15
N LEU A 42 -9.70 -12.75 -12.93
CA LEU A 42 -8.40 -13.14 -12.39
C LEU A 42 -7.70 -11.92 -11.80
N ILE A 43 -7.56 -11.89 -10.47
CA ILE A 43 -6.89 -10.81 -9.76
C ILE A 43 -5.37 -11.00 -9.77
N GLY A 44 -4.89 -12.24 -9.65
CA GLY A 44 -3.46 -12.49 -9.69
C GLY A 44 -3.01 -13.78 -8.99
N THR A 45 -1.80 -13.71 -8.46
CA THR A 45 -1.11 -14.80 -7.76
C THR A 45 -0.67 -14.33 -6.38
N TRP A 46 -0.50 -15.27 -5.45
CA TRP A 46 -0.08 -14.94 -4.11
C TRP A 46 0.81 -16.04 -3.53
N ALA A 47 1.99 -15.67 -3.02
CA ALA A 47 2.85 -16.54 -2.23
C ALA A 47 3.29 -15.83 -0.95
N LEU A 48 3.32 -16.56 0.16
CA LEU A 48 3.66 -16.03 1.47
C LEU A 48 4.04 -17.17 2.42
N LYS A 49 5.09 -16.98 3.21
CA LYS A 49 5.48 -17.88 4.30
C LYS A 49 5.31 -17.19 5.64
N LEU A 50 4.43 -17.73 6.47
CA LEU A 50 4.22 -17.29 7.84
C LEU A 50 5.08 -18.13 8.79
N ARG A 51 5.81 -17.47 9.68
CA ARG A 51 6.66 -18.12 10.66
C ARG A 51 6.48 -17.48 12.03
N PRO A 52 6.05 -18.24 13.03
CA PRO A 52 5.98 -17.74 14.40
C PRO A 52 7.35 -17.32 14.91
N THR A 53 7.37 -16.27 15.70
CA THR A 53 8.56 -15.76 16.40
C THR A 53 8.23 -15.52 17.87
N ALA A 54 9.23 -15.28 18.69
CA ALA A 54 9.01 -14.96 20.10
C ALA A 54 8.17 -13.67 20.30
N LYS A 55 8.20 -12.76 19.34
CA LYS A 55 7.48 -11.47 19.40
C LYS A 55 6.15 -11.48 18.68
N GLY A 56 5.91 -12.44 17.77
CA GLY A 56 4.72 -12.46 16.94
C GLY A 56 4.87 -13.36 15.73
N LEU A 57 4.65 -12.81 14.55
CA LEU A 57 4.62 -13.52 13.28
C LEU A 57 5.51 -12.82 12.25
N ALA A 58 6.46 -13.55 11.68
CA ALA A 58 7.22 -13.10 10.52
C ALA A 58 6.51 -13.52 9.22
N MET A 59 6.46 -12.64 8.26
CA MET A 59 5.94 -12.83 6.91
C MET A 59 7.11 -12.78 5.93
N ASN A 60 7.53 -13.92 5.42
CA ASN A 60 8.68 -14.05 4.54
C ASN A 60 8.26 -14.47 3.14
N GLY A 61 9.07 -14.11 2.16
CA GLY A 61 8.83 -14.49 0.77
C GLY A 61 7.46 -14.04 0.26
N LEU A 62 7.04 -12.85 0.68
CA LEU A 62 5.84 -12.22 0.16
C LEU A 62 6.05 -11.91 -1.32
N ASP A 63 5.22 -12.48 -2.15
CA ASP A 63 5.25 -12.35 -3.60
C ASP A 63 3.80 -12.31 -4.11
N LEU A 64 3.34 -11.13 -4.46
CA LEU A 64 1.96 -10.88 -4.90
C LEU A 64 1.99 -10.29 -6.30
N GLY A 65 1.45 -11.01 -7.27
CA GLY A 65 1.15 -10.49 -8.59
C GLY A 65 -0.32 -10.07 -8.65
N LEU A 66 -0.62 -8.79 -8.63
CA LEU A 66 -1.98 -8.28 -8.52
C LEU A 66 -2.24 -7.18 -9.55
N LYS A 67 -3.23 -7.40 -10.45
CA LYS A 67 -3.75 -6.36 -11.37
C LYS A 67 -2.66 -5.48 -12.02
N GLY A 68 -1.64 -6.12 -12.60
CA GLY A 68 -0.57 -5.43 -13.33
C GLY A 68 0.59 -4.90 -12.50
N MET A 69 0.60 -5.17 -11.20
CA MET A 69 1.74 -4.91 -10.33
C MET A 69 2.25 -6.18 -9.64
N GLN A 70 3.53 -6.17 -9.31
CA GLN A 70 4.21 -7.18 -8.52
C GLN A 70 4.65 -6.54 -7.20
N LEU A 71 4.33 -7.19 -6.08
CA LEU A 71 4.78 -6.77 -4.76
C LEU A 71 5.63 -7.89 -4.18
N GLN A 72 6.85 -7.57 -3.79
CA GLN A 72 7.78 -8.52 -3.18
C GLN A 72 8.37 -7.94 -1.90
N GLY A 73 8.57 -8.78 -0.88
CA GLY A 73 9.15 -8.28 0.35
C GLY A 73 9.04 -9.23 1.53
N ALA A 74 9.20 -8.64 2.69
CA ALA A 74 9.03 -9.28 3.99
C ALA A 74 8.27 -8.33 4.92
N GLY A 75 7.66 -8.91 5.94
CA GLY A 75 6.91 -8.16 6.93
C GLY A 75 6.88 -8.87 8.27
N GLY A 76 6.22 -8.25 9.21
CA GLY A 76 6.00 -8.82 10.51
C GLY A 76 4.76 -8.24 11.19
N TRP A 77 4.22 -9.02 12.09
CA TRP A 77 3.14 -8.62 12.97
C TRP A 77 3.50 -9.03 14.39
N GLU A 78 3.77 -8.07 15.25
CA GLU A 78 4.36 -8.27 16.57
C GLU A 78 3.50 -7.64 17.67
N GLY A 79 3.54 -8.22 18.86
CA GLY A 79 2.87 -7.71 20.04
C GLY A 79 1.67 -8.55 20.48
N ALA A 80 0.98 -8.05 21.50
CA ALA A 80 -0.23 -8.68 22.05
C ALA A 80 -1.50 -8.16 21.35
N PRO A 81 -2.61 -8.87 21.43
CA PRO A 81 -3.91 -8.38 20.98
C PRO A 81 -4.21 -6.98 21.54
N GLY A 82 -4.67 -6.07 20.68
CA GLY A 82 -4.96 -4.68 21.04
C GLY A 82 -3.74 -3.76 21.21
N ALA A 83 -2.52 -4.32 21.23
CA ALA A 83 -1.26 -3.57 21.35
C ALA A 83 -0.20 -4.10 20.37
N SER A 84 -0.63 -4.57 19.22
CA SER A 84 0.25 -5.07 18.17
C SER A 84 0.67 -3.98 17.20
N GLY A 85 1.71 -4.26 16.44
CA GLY A 85 2.16 -3.44 15.33
C GLY A 85 2.65 -4.30 14.18
N SER A 86 2.56 -3.74 12.99
CA SER A 86 3.01 -4.40 11.76
C SER A 86 4.08 -3.57 11.06
N TRP A 87 4.90 -4.25 10.32
CA TRP A 87 5.91 -3.63 9.47
C TRP A 87 5.99 -4.35 8.13
N PHE A 88 6.44 -3.63 7.13
CA PHE A 88 6.70 -4.15 5.79
C PHE A 88 7.95 -3.50 5.22
N LYS A 89 8.77 -4.30 4.57
CA LYS A 89 9.90 -3.84 3.78
C LYS A 89 9.92 -4.60 2.46
N GLY A 90 9.83 -3.88 1.36
CA GLY A 90 9.76 -4.51 0.06
C GLY A 90 9.63 -3.53 -1.09
N ARG A 91 9.33 -4.10 -2.25
CA ARG A 91 9.20 -3.39 -3.51
C ARG A 91 7.87 -3.70 -4.18
N ILE A 92 7.29 -2.67 -4.77
CA ILE A 92 6.14 -2.77 -5.66
C ILE A 92 6.60 -2.29 -7.03
N GLU A 93 6.38 -3.07 -8.05
CA GLU A 93 6.76 -2.70 -9.41
C GLU A 93 5.66 -3.06 -10.41
N GLY A 94 5.65 -2.37 -11.52
CA GLY A 94 4.70 -2.62 -12.59
C GLY A 94 5.05 -1.82 -13.84
N LYS A 95 4.24 -2.03 -14.87
CA LYS A 95 4.40 -1.30 -16.12
C LYS A 95 3.68 0.04 -16.04
N ASN A 96 2.51 0.16 -16.58
CA ASN A 96 1.77 1.41 -16.65
C ASN A 96 1.05 1.71 -15.32
N LEU A 97 1.51 2.73 -14.59
CA LEU A 97 0.90 3.11 -13.31
C LEU A 97 -0.56 3.57 -13.48
N ALA A 98 -0.91 4.22 -14.60
CA ALA A 98 -2.28 4.62 -14.86
C ALA A 98 -3.23 3.42 -14.95
N ASP A 99 -2.79 2.33 -15.57
CA ASP A 99 -3.62 1.11 -15.69
C ASP A 99 -3.76 0.41 -14.34
N VAL A 100 -2.71 0.40 -13.53
CA VAL A 100 -2.79 -0.10 -12.16
C VAL A 100 -3.76 0.74 -11.34
N LEU A 101 -3.66 2.07 -11.38
CA LEU A 101 -4.58 2.96 -10.67
C LEU A 101 -6.03 2.72 -11.09
N LYS A 102 -6.31 2.61 -12.39
CA LYS A 102 -7.66 2.29 -12.91
C LYS A 102 -8.17 0.93 -12.41
N ALA A 103 -7.31 -0.10 -12.45
CA ALA A 103 -7.69 -1.43 -11.99
C ALA A 103 -8.06 -1.47 -10.50
N TRP A 104 -7.47 -0.54 -9.72
CA TRP A 104 -7.80 -0.35 -8.30
C TRP A 104 -8.86 0.75 -8.06
N LYS A 105 -9.53 1.22 -9.13
CA LYS A 105 -10.58 2.25 -9.07
C LYS A 105 -10.10 3.62 -8.57
N PHE A 106 -8.82 3.91 -8.75
CA PHE A 106 -8.26 5.25 -8.53
C PHE A 106 -8.22 6.06 -9.83
N ALA A 107 -8.24 7.38 -9.72
CA ALA A 107 -8.05 8.25 -10.86
C ALA A 107 -6.64 8.09 -11.44
N PRO A 108 -6.48 7.92 -12.76
CA PRO A 108 -5.20 7.75 -13.41
C PRO A 108 -4.46 9.09 -13.56
N THR A 109 -3.95 9.62 -12.45
CA THR A 109 -3.28 10.93 -12.38
C THR A 109 -1.86 10.93 -12.93
N VAL A 110 -1.27 9.75 -13.12
CA VAL A 110 0.11 9.57 -13.57
C VAL A 110 0.17 8.44 -14.58
N THR A 111 0.81 8.66 -15.71
CA THR A 111 1.17 7.61 -16.68
C THR A 111 2.65 7.30 -16.57
N SER A 112 3.06 6.08 -16.88
CA SER A 112 4.47 5.68 -16.94
C SER A 112 4.62 4.44 -17.80
N GLU A 113 5.81 4.23 -18.38
CA GLU A 113 6.16 2.95 -19.03
C GLU A 113 6.45 1.87 -18.00
N SER A 114 7.05 2.25 -16.89
CA SER A 114 7.26 1.39 -15.74
C SER A 114 7.38 2.23 -14.48
N PHE A 115 7.07 1.61 -13.36
CA PHE A 115 7.26 2.20 -12.05
C PHE A 115 7.81 1.17 -11.07
N HIS A 116 8.54 1.62 -10.07
CA HIS A 116 8.82 0.87 -8.88
C HIS A 116 8.74 1.77 -7.65
N LEU A 117 8.32 1.18 -6.55
CA LEU A 117 8.15 1.81 -5.26
C LEU A 117 8.85 0.94 -4.22
N ASP A 118 9.90 1.45 -3.61
CA ASP A 118 10.52 0.81 -2.46
C ASP A 118 9.87 1.34 -1.19
N ALA A 119 9.40 0.43 -0.35
CA ALA A 119 8.70 0.74 0.89
C ALA A 119 9.43 0.14 2.09
N ASP A 120 9.61 0.93 3.14
CA ASP A 120 10.11 0.49 4.44
C ASP A 120 9.31 1.22 5.51
N GLY A 121 8.34 0.54 6.10
CA GLY A 121 7.43 1.21 7.02
C GLY A 121 6.74 0.33 8.03
N ARG A 122 6.05 1.00 8.94
CA ARG A 122 5.36 0.41 10.10
C ARG A 122 4.03 1.10 10.31
N TRP A 123 3.11 0.37 10.92
CA TRP A 123 1.84 0.91 11.37
C TRP A 123 1.36 0.18 12.62
N PRO A 124 0.54 0.81 13.48
CA PRO A 124 -0.08 0.13 14.62
C PRO A 124 -1.09 -0.91 14.12
N GLY A 125 -1.30 -1.94 14.93
CA GLY A 125 -2.31 -2.98 14.66
C GLY A 125 -1.85 -4.06 13.69
N SER A 126 -2.82 -4.76 13.12
CA SER A 126 -2.60 -5.91 12.25
C SER A 126 -2.14 -5.52 10.84
N PRO A 127 -1.58 -6.47 10.07
CA PRO A 127 -1.25 -6.24 8.66
C PRO A 127 -2.46 -5.80 7.81
N ALA A 128 -3.66 -6.24 8.17
CA ALA A 128 -4.88 -5.87 7.48
C ALA A 128 -5.35 -4.43 7.75
N TRP A 129 -4.80 -3.80 8.78
CA TRP A 129 -5.17 -2.43 9.18
C TRP A 129 -4.23 -1.35 8.63
N ILE A 130 -3.50 -1.67 7.57
CA ILE A 130 -2.66 -0.70 6.87
C ILE A 130 -3.49 0.49 6.36
N GLY A 131 -2.94 1.69 6.47
CA GLY A 131 -3.54 2.91 5.95
C GLY A 131 -2.56 4.06 5.97
N LEU A 132 -2.67 4.98 5.02
CA LEU A 132 -1.74 6.10 4.88
C LEU A 132 -1.60 6.95 6.16
N LYS A 133 -2.70 7.14 6.88
CA LYS A 133 -2.69 7.92 8.14
C LYS A 133 -1.94 7.22 9.27
N ARG A 134 -1.79 5.90 9.20
CA ARG A 134 -1.15 5.05 10.21
C ARG A 134 0.25 4.62 9.83
N TYR A 135 0.59 4.75 8.54
CA TYR A 135 1.90 4.38 8.02
C TYR A 135 2.97 5.37 8.48
N SER A 136 4.09 4.86 8.96
CA SER A 136 5.28 5.61 9.32
C SER A 136 6.49 4.94 8.69
N GLY A 137 7.27 5.68 7.91
CA GLY A 137 8.43 5.13 7.23
C GLY A 137 8.79 5.88 5.96
N SER A 138 9.48 5.21 5.05
CA SER A 138 9.90 5.75 3.76
C SER A 138 9.19 5.06 2.60
N LEU A 139 8.93 5.83 1.56
CA LEU A 139 8.44 5.41 0.26
C LEU A 139 9.30 6.11 -0.80
N ASP A 140 10.07 5.32 -1.54
CA ASP A 140 10.89 5.81 -2.64
C ASP A 140 10.28 5.37 -3.96
N ALA A 141 9.74 6.32 -4.72
CA ALA A 141 9.07 6.04 -5.99
C ALA A 141 9.94 6.46 -7.17
N THR A 142 10.10 5.57 -8.11
CA THR A 142 10.74 5.86 -9.41
C THR A 142 9.78 5.54 -10.54
N LEU A 143 9.59 6.52 -11.42
CA LEU A 143 8.78 6.42 -12.63
C LEU A 143 9.68 6.56 -13.85
N ARG A 144 9.58 5.63 -14.78
CA ARG A 144 10.27 5.74 -16.08
C ARG A 144 9.29 6.31 -17.10
N THR A 145 9.73 7.36 -17.82
CA THR A 145 8.92 8.06 -18.83
C THR A 145 7.55 8.45 -18.27
N GLY A 146 7.55 9.01 -17.05
CA GLY A 146 6.31 9.40 -16.36
C GLY A 146 5.82 10.76 -16.79
N GLN A 147 4.51 10.87 -17.02
CA GLN A 147 3.82 12.14 -17.23
C GLN A 147 2.68 12.28 -16.23
N PHE A 148 2.57 13.46 -15.62
CA PHE A 148 1.39 13.80 -14.84
C PHE A 148 0.27 14.18 -15.80
N VAL A 149 -0.87 13.52 -15.65
CA VAL A 149 -2.09 13.90 -16.37
C VAL A 149 -2.76 14.99 -15.54
N GLU A 150 -2.87 16.17 -16.12
CA GLU A 150 -3.56 17.30 -15.49
C GLU A 150 -5.05 16.98 -15.40
N ILE A 151 -5.51 16.63 -14.19
CA ILE A 151 -6.93 16.49 -13.89
C ILE A 151 -7.32 17.76 -13.17
N GLU A 152 -8.34 18.47 -13.63
CA GLU A 152 -8.95 19.58 -12.90
C GLU A 152 -9.27 19.12 -11.47
N GLY A 153 -8.60 19.70 -10.47
CA GLY A 153 -8.68 19.28 -9.06
C GLY A 153 -7.53 18.38 -8.55
N GLY A 154 -6.60 17.96 -9.40
CA GLY A 154 -5.50 17.03 -9.03
C GLY A 154 -4.57 17.55 -7.92
N ALA A 155 -4.41 18.87 -7.79
CA ALA A 155 -3.64 19.48 -6.70
C ALA A 155 -4.24 19.23 -5.31
N GLN A 156 -5.56 19.01 -5.22
CA GLN A 156 -6.22 18.65 -3.95
C GLN A 156 -6.07 17.17 -3.62
N ALA A 157 -6.03 16.29 -4.61
CA ALA A 157 -5.83 14.86 -4.39
C ALA A 157 -4.44 14.57 -3.78
N LEU A 158 -3.39 15.28 -4.22
CA LEU A 158 -2.04 15.15 -3.66
C LEU A 158 -1.95 15.64 -2.21
N ARG A 159 -2.74 16.64 -1.82
CA ARG A 159 -2.85 17.12 -0.43
C ARG A 159 -3.53 16.11 0.50
N VAL A 160 -4.48 15.33 -0.01
CA VAL A 160 -5.17 14.30 0.76
C VAL A 160 -4.22 13.15 1.13
N PHE A 161 -3.20 12.88 0.31
CA PHE A 161 -2.20 11.86 0.58
C PHE A 161 -1.08 12.30 1.56
N GLY A 162 -1.10 13.57 2.02
CA GLY A 162 -0.08 14.07 2.95
C GLY A 162 1.35 14.06 2.41
N LEU A 163 1.51 13.82 1.11
CA LEU A 163 2.80 13.75 0.44
C LEU A 163 3.34 15.17 0.25
N ARG A 164 4.34 15.56 1.02
CA ARG A 164 5.19 16.69 0.70
C ARG A 164 6.12 16.27 -0.45
N MET A 165 5.69 16.47 -1.67
CA MET A 165 6.57 16.32 -2.81
C MET A 165 7.59 17.45 -2.84
N LEU A 166 8.86 17.12 -2.61
CA LEU A 166 9.96 17.96 -3.08
C LEU A 166 9.99 17.84 -4.62
N ALA A 167 9.81 18.97 -5.29
CA ALA A 167 9.81 19.03 -6.74
C ALA A 167 11.11 18.44 -7.31
N VAL A 168 10.99 17.42 -8.13
CA VAL A 168 12.11 16.83 -8.86
C VAL A 168 12.06 17.28 -10.32
N LYS A 169 13.15 17.84 -10.76
CA LYS A 169 13.36 18.30 -12.13
C LYS A 169 13.35 17.11 -13.10
N VAL A 170 12.36 17.06 -13.97
CA VAL A 170 12.21 16.00 -14.96
C VAL A 170 13.27 16.15 -16.06
N SER A 171 14.16 15.18 -16.16
CA SER A 171 14.98 14.93 -17.34
C SER A 171 15.08 13.41 -17.49
N GLY A 172 14.13 12.79 -18.22
CA GLY A 172 14.15 11.37 -18.58
C GLY A 172 13.78 10.35 -17.49
N SER A 173 13.88 10.67 -16.21
CA SER A 173 13.43 9.83 -15.10
C SER A 173 13.06 10.72 -13.92
N ALA A 174 11.89 10.53 -13.34
CA ALA A 174 11.46 11.22 -12.13
C ALA A 174 11.58 10.27 -10.93
N SER A 175 12.32 10.69 -9.91
CA SER A 175 12.38 10.02 -8.60
C SER A 175 11.77 10.95 -7.56
N ALA A 176 10.87 10.42 -6.75
CA ALA A 176 10.28 11.11 -5.62
C ALA A 176 10.53 10.32 -4.34
N ILE A 177 11.02 10.99 -3.31
CA ILE A 177 11.20 10.43 -1.98
C ILE A 177 10.13 11.06 -1.09
N ALA A 178 9.26 10.25 -0.54
CA ALA A 178 8.30 10.67 0.47
C ALA A 178 8.68 10.08 1.83
N ARG A 179 8.79 10.93 2.83
CA ARG A 179 8.88 10.52 4.24
C ARG A 179 7.56 10.83 4.91
N LEU A 180 6.96 9.84 5.48
CA LEU A 180 5.70 9.89 6.21
C LEU A 180 5.94 9.71 7.70
#